data_eba4179b029432aa7c41675ddff84f8b
#
_entry.id   eba4179b029432aa7c41675ddff84f8b
#
_cell.length_a   1.000
_cell.length_b   1.000
_cell.length_c   1.000
_cell.angle_alpha   90.00
_cell.angle_beta   90.00
_cell.angle_gamma   90.00
#
_symmetry.space_group_name_H-M   'P 1'
#
loop_
_entity.id
_entity.type
_entity.pdbx_description
1 polymer ?
#
loop_
_entity_poly.entity_id
_entity_poly.type
_entity_poly.pdbx_seq_one_letter_code
_entity_poly.pdbx_strand_id
1 'polypeptide(L)'
;MEKQNNFSQEIWFREYQAQTEARLARNLAHMQRGVRFIDLQSAYIDEQVEIGEGTVIGPCVTLEGNTVIGRDCVIRQNTRIKDARIADRVEIESSVILESSIGSGTTVGPFAYLRPHTKVGAGCKVGDFVEMKNSSFGDGSKAAHLTYVGDADVGSGVNLGCGVVFVNYDGTHKYRAQVGDDVFVGCNSNLVSPVQIGDGAYIAAGSTVTEDVAADALYIARSRGTQKQGWVSAKGIWNKKSKAQTER
;
A
#
# COMPACT_ATOMS: atom_id res chain seq x y z
N MET A 1 22.32 -16.66 43.18
CA MET A 1 21.93 -16.01 41.91
C MET A 1 21.63 -16.98 40.77
N GLU A 2 22.38 -18.08 40.57
CA GLU A 2 22.16 -19.06 39.48
C GLU A 2 20.81 -19.82 39.56
N LYS A 3 20.30 -20.17 40.77
CA LYS A 3 19.02 -20.89 40.90
C LYS A 3 17.79 -20.07 40.54
N GLN A 4 17.82 -18.73 40.68
CA GLN A 4 16.72 -17.85 40.31
C GLN A 4 16.66 -17.63 38.79
N ASN A 5 17.82 -17.65 38.11
CA ASN A 5 17.89 -17.50 36.65
C ASN A 5 17.34 -18.75 35.90
N ASN A 6 17.63 -19.96 36.43
CA ASN A 6 17.13 -21.21 35.85
C ASN A 6 15.59 -21.35 35.95
N PHE A 7 14.99 -20.92 37.05
CA PHE A 7 13.52 -20.99 37.24
C PHE A 7 12.79 -20.07 36.27
N SER A 8 13.29 -18.86 36.01
CA SER A 8 12.71 -17.94 35.04
C SER A 8 12.82 -18.46 33.60
N GLN A 9 13.92 -19.09 33.23
CA GLN A 9 14.14 -19.67 31.92
C GLN A 9 13.22 -20.87 31.66
N GLU A 10 12.98 -21.74 32.66
CA GLU A 10 12.05 -22.86 32.54
C GLU A 10 10.60 -22.39 32.35
N ILE A 11 10.18 -21.31 33.04
CA ILE A 11 8.84 -20.75 32.88
C ILE A 11 8.67 -20.21 31.45
N TRP A 12 9.59 -19.39 30.97
CA TRP A 12 9.53 -18.84 29.61
C TRP A 12 9.53 -19.94 28.54
N PHE A 13 10.28 -21.00 28.71
CA PHE A 13 10.30 -22.13 27.79
C PHE A 13 8.96 -22.85 27.74
N ARG A 14 8.33 -23.09 28.90
CA ARG A 14 6.99 -23.71 28.98
C ARG A 14 5.92 -22.81 28.36
N GLU A 15 5.96 -21.52 28.62
CA GLU A 15 5.06 -20.54 28.02
C GLU A 15 5.20 -20.51 26.49
N TYR A 16 6.43 -20.47 25.98
CA TYR A 16 6.73 -20.54 24.56
C TYR A 16 6.19 -21.82 23.90
N GLN A 17 6.39 -22.98 24.56
CA GLN A 17 5.85 -24.26 24.07
C GLN A 17 4.33 -24.23 24.00
N ALA A 18 3.66 -23.81 25.08
CA ALA A 18 2.21 -23.73 25.14
C ALA A 18 1.63 -22.76 24.07
N GLN A 19 2.25 -21.59 23.88
CA GLN A 19 1.85 -20.63 22.83
C GLN A 19 2.05 -21.23 21.43
N THR A 20 3.13 -21.97 21.20
CA THR A 20 3.42 -22.62 19.92
C THR A 20 2.41 -23.70 19.61
N GLU A 21 2.08 -24.56 20.58
CA GLU A 21 1.08 -25.61 20.44
C GLU A 21 -0.31 -25.01 20.16
N ALA A 22 -0.72 -23.98 20.91
CA ALA A 22 -1.99 -23.29 20.71
C ALA A 22 -2.08 -22.66 19.31
N ARG A 23 -1.01 -22.02 18.83
CA ARG A 23 -0.93 -21.44 17.49
C ARG A 23 -1.08 -22.51 16.41
N LEU A 24 -0.33 -23.60 16.51
CA LEU A 24 -0.41 -24.70 15.54
C LEU A 24 -1.80 -25.36 15.54
N ALA A 25 -2.40 -25.58 16.70
CA ALA A 25 -3.75 -26.12 16.80
C ALA A 25 -4.77 -25.20 16.09
N ARG A 26 -4.65 -23.89 16.24
CA ARG A 26 -5.50 -22.89 15.57
C ARG A 26 -5.31 -22.93 14.05
N ASN A 27 -4.08 -22.95 13.57
CA ASN A 27 -3.78 -23.03 12.14
C ASN A 27 -4.33 -24.34 11.53
N LEU A 28 -4.22 -25.47 12.24
CA LEU A 28 -4.82 -26.73 11.84
C LEU A 28 -6.36 -26.66 11.78
N ALA A 29 -7.01 -25.97 12.72
CA ALA A 29 -8.45 -25.76 12.68
C ALA A 29 -8.88 -24.92 11.46
N HIS A 30 -8.09 -23.94 11.01
CA HIS A 30 -8.32 -23.24 9.75
C HIS A 30 -8.13 -24.16 8.54
N MET A 31 -7.12 -25.04 8.52
CA MET A 31 -6.95 -26.03 7.46
C MET A 31 -8.15 -26.98 7.33
N GLN A 32 -8.70 -27.44 8.45
CA GLN A 32 -9.90 -28.28 8.45
C GLN A 32 -11.13 -27.58 7.86
N ARG A 33 -11.15 -26.25 7.87
CA ARG A 33 -12.18 -25.40 7.24
C ARG A 33 -11.86 -24.99 5.80
N GLY A 34 -10.85 -25.62 5.17
CA GLY A 34 -10.52 -25.40 3.77
C GLY A 34 -9.49 -24.29 3.50
N VAL A 35 -8.84 -23.73 4.52
CA VAL A 35 -7.72 -22.79 4.35
C VAL A 35 -6.44 -23.57 4.03
N ARG A 36 -5.64 -23.09 3.12
CA ARG A 36 -4.36 -23.68 2.70
C ARG A 36 -3.19 -22.88 3.25
N PHE A 37 -2.21 -23.56 3.85
CA PHE A 37 -0.98 -22.94 4.33
C PHE A 37 0.21 -23.43 3.50
N ILE A 38 1.09 -22.50 3.12
CA ILE A 38 2.39 -22.82 2.52
C ILE A 38 3.36 -23.25 3.62
N ASP A 39 3.35 -22.54 4.76
CA ASP A 39 4.10 -22.91 5.96
C ASP A 39 3.23 -22.68 7.20
N LEU A 40 2.77 -23.78 7.78
CA LEU A 40 1.90 -23.78 8.95
C LEU A 40 2.58 -23.22 10.20
N GLN A 41 3.91 -23.38 10.28
CA GLN A 41 4.66 -23.03 11.49
C GLN A 41 4.97 -21.53 11.57
N SER A 42 5.12 -20.85 10.45
CA SER A 42 5.47 -19.42 10.40
C SER A 42 4.27 -18.48 10.37
N ALA A 43 3.05 -18.98 10.28
CA ALA A 43 1.83 -18.17 10.31
C ALA A 43 1.40 -17.86 11.76
N TYR A 44 1.17 -16.58 12.06
CA TYR A 44 0.70 -16.08 13.34
C TYR A 44 -0.71 -15.52 13.17
N ILE A 45 -1.71 -16.21 13.72
CA ILE A 45 -3.13 -15.89 13.54
C ILE A 45 -3.79 -15.80 14.91
N ASP A 46 -4.42 -14.66 15.21
CA ASP A 46 -5.16 -14.47 16.45
C ASP A 46 -6.45 -15.30 16.49
N GLU A 47 -6.99 -15.49 17.68
CA GLU A 47 -8.15 -16.35 17.93
C GLU A 47 -9.43 -15.83 17.25
N GLN A 48 -9.60 -14.52 17.16
CA GLN A 48 -10.79 -13.87 16.59
C GLN A 48 -10.76 -13.76 15.06
N VAL A 49 -9.66 -14.17 14.43
CA VAL A 49 -9.51 -14.08 12.97
C VAL A 49 -10.38 -15.10 12.27
N GLU A 50 -11.12 -14.66 11.28
CA GLU A 50 -11.91 -15.51 10.39
C GLU A 50 -11.27 -15.55 8.99
N ILE A 51 -11.18 -16.76 8.40
CA ILE A 51 -10.61 -16.95 7.06
C ILE A 51 -11.55 -17.84 6.25
N GLY A 52 -11.95 -17.35 5.07
CA GLY A 52 -12.80 -18.09 4.14
C GLY A 52 -12.08 -19.25 3.45
N GLU A 53 -12.88 -20.24 3.08
CA GLU A 53 -12.44 -21.44 2.35
C GLU A 53 -11.71 -21.09 1.05
N GLY A 54 -10.73 -21.91 0.65
CA GLY A 54 -9.94 -21.73 -0.56
C GLY A 54 -8.79 -20.72 -0.41
N THR A 55 -8.80 -19.91 0.65
CA THR A 55 -7.74 -18.92 0.89
C THR A 55 -6.41 -19.57 1.18
N VAL A 56 -5.35 -19.03 0.58
CA VAL A 56 -3.95 -19.47 0.72
C VAL A 56 -3.18 -18.50 1.62
N ILE A 57 -2.54 -19.03 2.67
CA ILE A 57 -1.71 -18.28 3.61
C ILE A 57 -0.24 -18.63 3.36
N GLY A 58 0.55 -17.62 3.01
CA GLY A 58 2.00 -17.70 2.80
C GLY A 58 2.80 -17.75 4.11
N PRO A 59 4.12 -17.92 4.02
CA PRO A 59 4.98 -17.93 5.20
C PRO A 59 5.08 -16.53 5.83
N CYS A 60 5.32 -16.50 7.14
CA CYS A 60 5.51 -15.28 7.93
C CYS A 60 4.34 -14.28 7.81
N VAL A 61 3.13 -14.78 7.60
CA VAL A 61 1.90 -13.98 7.64
C VAL A 61 1.47 -13.79 9.08
N THR A 62 1.08 -12.56 9.43
CA THR A 62 0.53 -12.21 10.75
C THR A 62 -0.87 -11.62 10.59
N LEU A 63 -1.88 -12.27 11.18
CA LEU A 63 -3.28 -11.84 11.17
C LEU A 63 -3.72 -11.58 12.61
N GLU A 64 -4.13 -10.34 12.90
CA GLU A 64 -4.35 -9.87 14.25
C GLU A 64 -5.77 -9.30 14.45
N GLY A 65 -6.22 -9.33 15.69
CA GLY A 65 -7.47 -8.73 16.14
C GLY A 65 -8.70 -9.31 15.44
N ASN A 66 -9.69 -8.45 15.13
CA ASN A 66 -10.95 -8.86 14.51
C ASN A 66 -10.86 -8.88 12.96
N THR A 67 -9.76 -9.43 12.43
CA THR A 67 -9.54 -9.52 10.97
C THR A 67 -10.44 -10.60 10.37
N VAL A 68 -11.13 -10.24 9.27
CA VAL A 68 -11.94 -11.16 8.48
C VAL A 68 -11.41 -11.20 7.04
N ILE A 69 -11.06 -12.38 6.56
CA ILE A 69 -10.60 -12.63 5.18
C ILE A 69 -11.64 -13.49 4.47
N GLY A 70 -12.05 -13.08 3.30
CA GLY A 70 -12.99 -13.76 2.43
C GLY A 70 -12.45 -15.06 1.85
N ARG A 71 -13.14 -15.57 0.84
CA ARG A 71 -12.85 -16.83 0.15
C ARG A 71 -11.87 -16.62 -1.00
N ASP A 72 -11.11 -17.68 -1.31
CA ASP A 72 -10.21 -17.73 -2.48
C ASP A 72 -9.19 -16.60 -2.52
N CYS A 73 -8.80 -16.05 -1.36
CA CYS A 73 -7.77 -15.04 -1.26
C CYS A 73 -6.36 -15.65 -1.31
N VAL A 74 -5.38 -14.84 -1.68
CA VAL A 74 -3.96 -15.21 -1.63
C VAL A 74 -3.22 -14.19 -0.76
N ILE A 75 -2.94 -14.57 0.49
CA ILE A 75 -2.17 -13.75 1.42
C ILE A 75 -0.72 -14.26 1.38
N ARG A 76 0.13 -13.56 0.63
CA ARG A 76 1.52 -13.95 0.40
C ARG A 76 2.39 -13.62 1.61
N GLN A 77 3.64 -14.05 1.55
CA GLN A 77 4.65 -13.93 2.60
C GLN A 77 4.78 -12.50 3.18
N ASN A 78 5.22 -12.42 4.44
CA ASN A 78 5.54 -11.17 5.14
C ASN A 78 4.41 -10.14 5.16
N THR A 79 3.16 -10.59 5.06
CA THR A 79 1.98 -9.72 5.12
C THR A 79 1.47 -9.65 6.56
N ARG A 80 1.20 -8.42 7.03
CA ARG A 80 0.57 -8.16 8.32
C ARG A 80 -0.78 -7.50 8.13
N ILE A 81 -1.83 -8.08 8.70
CA ILE A 81 -3.21 -7.57 8.64
C ILE A 81 -3.77 -7.50 10.05
N LYS A 82 -4.28 -6.33 10.45
CA LYS A 82 -4.88 -6.13 11.76
C LYS A 82 -6.21 -5.38 11.68
N ASP A 83 -7.25 -5.92 12.37
CA ASP A 83 -8.58 -5.32 12.48
C ASP A 83 -9.16 -4.89 11.11
N ALA A 84 -8.98 -5.71 10.07
CA ALA A 84 -9.32 -5.39 8.70
C ALA A 84 -10.34 -6.37 8.10
N ARG A 85 -11.06 -5.91 7.07
CA ARG A 85 -12.01 -6.71 6.30
C ARG A 85 -11.55 -6.86 4.86
N ILE A 86 -11.19 -8.07 4.48
CA ILE A 86 -10.70 -8.42 3.16
C ILE A 86 -11.80 -9.25 2.47
N ALA A 87 -12.31 -8.77 1.36
CA ALA A 87 -13.34 -9.47 0.59
C ALA A 87 -12.74 -10.67 -0.19
N ASP A 88 -13.57 -11.33 -1.01
CA ASP A 88 -13.17 -12.54 -1.74
C ASP A 88 -12.16 -12.25 -2.87
N ARG A 89 -11.32 -13.23 -3.19
CA ARG A 89 -10.36 -13.21 -4.31
C ARG A 89 -9.39 -12.02 -4.29
N VAL A 90 -9.05 -11.56 -3.11
CA VAL A 90 -8.03 -10.51 -2.91
C VAL A 90 -6.65 -11.15 -2.84
N GLU A 91 -5.67 -10.52 -3.47
CA GLU A 91 -4.27 -10.90 -3.38
C GLU A 91 -3.48 -9.82 -2.66
N ILE A 92 -2.72 -10.19 -1.60
CA ILE A 92 -1.90 -9.28 -0.81
C ILE A 92 -0.50 -9.86 -0.66
N GLU A 93 0.52 -9.04 -0.92
CA GLU A 93 1.91 -9.46 -0.81
C GLU A 93 2.73 -8.47 0.01
N SER A 94 3.51 -8.97 0.99
CA SER A 94 4.56 -8.22 1.73
C SER A 94 4.11 -6.82 2.16
N SER A 95 2.88 -6.68 2.64
CA SER A 95 2.23 -5.39 2.90
C SER A 95 1.65 -5.32 4.31
N VAL A 96 1.38 -4.10 4.78
CA VAL A 96 0.79 -3.85 6.09
C VAL A 96 -0.60 -3.23 5.90
N ILE A 97 -1.63 -3.86 6.46
CA ILE A 97 -3.03 -3.41 6.40
C ILE A 97 -3.58 -3.28 7.82
N LEU A 98 -3.95 -2.06 8.22
CA LEU A 98 -4.46 -1.75 9.55
C LEU A 98 -5.84 -1.10 9.45
N GLU A 99 -6.82 -1.62 10.21
CA GLU A 99 -8.16 -1.03 10.39
C GLU A 99 -8.79 -0.54 9.07
N SER A 100 -8.72 -1.37 8.03
CA SER A 100 -9.05 -1.02 6.65
C SER A 100 -9.97 -2.05 6.02
N SER A 101 -10.55 -1.72 4.87
CA SER A 101 -11.30 -2.67 4.06
C SER A 101 -10.80 -2.73 2.64
N ILE A 102 -10.83 -3.94 2.04
CA ILE A 102 -10.39 -4.19 0.67
C ILE A 102 -11.48 -4.98 -0.05
N GLY A 103 -11.96 -4.45 -1.17
CA GLY A 103 -12.99 -5.03 -2.03
C GLY A 103 -12.48 -6.21 -2.85
N SER A 104 -13.42 -7.01 -3.34
CA SER A 104 -13.15 -8.28 -4.03
C SER A 104 -12.28 -8.12 -5.27
N GLY A 105 -11.38 -9.07 -5.49
CA GLY A 105 -10.54 -9.12 -6.69
C GLY A 105 -9.47 -8.04 -6.76
N THR A 106 -9.23 -7.31 -5.67
CA THR A 106 -8.20 -6.28 -5.56
C THR A 106 -6.84 -6.90 -5.28
N THR A 107 -5.79 -6.29 -5.84
CA THR A 107 -4.39 -6.65 -5.59
C THR A 107 -3.69 -5.56 -4.79
N VAL A 108 -2.94 -5.97 -3.73
CA VAL A 108 -2.20 -5.05 -2.84
C VAL A 108 -0.75 -5.50 -2.68
N GLY A 109 0.18 -4.60 -2.91
CA GLY A 109 1.60 -4.84 -2.71
C GLY A 109 2.41 -5.06 -4.00
N PRO A 110 3.67 -5.45 -3.84
CA PRO A 110 4.35 -5.58 -2.55
C PRO A 110 4.63 -4.23 -1.87
N PHE A 111 4.90 -4.25 -0.56
CA PHE A 111 5.32 -3.08 0.23
C PHE A 111 4.33 -1.92 0.25
N ALA A 112 3.03 -2.21 0.18
CA ALA A 112 1.98 -1.22 0.41
C ALA A 112 1.69 -1.06 1.91
N TYR A 113 1.27 0.17 2.30
CA TYR A 113 0.83 0.45 3.66
C TYR A 113 -0.56 1.06 3.67
N LEU A 114 -1.57 0.28 4.02
CA LEU A 114 -2.93 0.76 4.24
C LEU A 114 -3.11 1.06 5.74
N ARG A 115 -3.23 2.34 6.05
CA ARG A 115 -3.39 2.85 7.41
C ARG A 115 -4.87 2.92 7.80
N PRO A 116 -5.17 3.13 9.10
CA PRO A 116 -6.54 3.17 9.59
C PRO A 116 -7.49 4.05 8.78
N HIS A 117 -8.73 3.57 8.67
CA HIS A 117 -9.84 4.21 7.96
C HIS A 117 -9.65 4.30 6.43
N THR A 118 -8.86 3.40 5.86
CA THR A 118 -8.75 3.25 4.40
C THR A 118 -9.77 2.25 3.88
N LYS A 119 -10.47 2.62 2.80
CA LYS A 119 -11.44 1.77 2.09
C LYS A 119 -11.02 1.65 0.64
N VAL A 120 -10.59 0.47 0.23
CA VAL A 120 -10.26 0.16 -1.17
C VAL A 120 -11.40 -0.63 -1.78
N GLY A 121 -11.88 -0.23 -2.93
CA GLY A 121 -12.96 -0.85 -3.69
C GLY A 121 -12.57 -2.19 -4.33
N ALA A 122 -13.46 -2.72 -5.15
CA ALA A 122 -13.27 -3.96 -5.87
C ALA A 122 -12.43 -3.78 -7.14
N GLY A 123 -11.66 -4.81 -7.53
CA GLY A 123 -10.87 -4.81 -8.75
C GLY A 123 -9.78 -3.74 -8.82
N CYS A 124 -9.38 -3.18 -7.69
CA CYS A 124 -8.35 -2.16 -7.61
C CYS A 124 -6.94 -2.74 -7.72
N LYS A 125 -5.97 -1.86 -8.04
CA LYS A 125 -4.54 -2.16 -7.93
C LYS A 125 -3.87 -1.13 -7.04
N VAL A 126 -3.37 -1.59 -5.89
CA VAL A 126 -2.53 -0.80 -4.97
C VAL A 126 -1.14 -1.45 -4.99
N GLY A 127 -0.18 -0.81 -5.65
CA GLY A 127 1.13 -1.42 -5.92
C GLY A 127 2.20 -1.06 -4.90
N ASP A 128 3.45 -1.15 -5.36
CA ASP A 128 4.63 -1.01 -4.53
C ASP A 128 4.82 0.41 -3.99
N PHE A 129 5.14 0.48 -2.69
CA PHE A 129 5.39 1.72 -1.96
C PHE A 129 4.23 2.72 -2.03
N VAL A 130 3.00 2.21 -2.09
CA VAL A 130 1.79 3.02 -1.98
C VAL A 130 1.36 3.08 -0.52
N GLU A 131 1.17 4.29 -0.01
CA GLU A 131 0.60 4.52 1.31
C GLU A 131 -0.76 5.18 1.18
N MET A 132 -1.78 4.62 1.85
CA MET A 132 -3.12 5.21 1.95
C MET A 132 -3.53 5.39 3.40
N LYS A 133 -4.18 6.51 3.72
CA LYS A 133 -4.63 6.84 5.08
C LYS A 133 -5.94 7.61 5.05
N ASN A 134 -6.93 7.16 5.84
CA ASN A 134 -8.21 7.86 6.00
C ASN A 134 -8.81 8.27 4.65
N SER A 135 -8.87 7.32 3.69
CA SER A 135 -9.22 7.57 2.30
C SER A 135 -10.16 6.51 1.76
N SER A 136 -11.00 6.88 0.80
CA SER A 136 -11.72 5.95 -0.06
C SER A 136 -11.06 5.91 -1.45
N PHE A 137 -11.02 4.70 -2.04
CA PHE A 137 -10.44 4.44 -3.35
C PHE A 137 -11.42 3.55 -4.13
N GLY A 138 -12.13 4.14 -5.08
CA GLY A 138 -13.26 3.52 -5.77
C GLY A 138 -12.89 2.34 -6.65
N ASP A 139 -13.90 1.60 -7.06
CA ASP A 139 -13.75 0.34 -7.80
C ASP A 139 -12.93 0.51 -9.08
N GLY A 140 -12.07 -0.47 -9.39
CA GLY A 140 -11.27 -0.49 -10.61
C GLY A 140 -10.13 0.54 -10.64
N SER A 141 -9.96 1.34 -9.60
CA SER A 141 -8.94 2.39 -9.55
C SER A 141 -7.54 1.81 -9.31
N LYS A 142 -6.53 2.53 -9.77
CA LYS A 142 -5.13 2.07 -9.78
C LYS A 142 -4.18 3.12 -9.23
N ALA A 143 -3.37 2.73 -8.27
CA ALA A 143 -2.19 3.43 -7.76
C ALA A 143 -1.05 2.42 -7.74
N ALA A 144 -0.31 2.32 -8.86
CA ALA A 144 0.60 1.19 -9.06
C ALA A 144 1.97 1.37 -8.38
N HIS A 145 2.41 2.61 -8.13
CA HIS A 145 3.77 2.87 -7.65
C HIS A 145 3.90 4.17 -6.86
N LEU A 146 4.64 4.15 -5.74
CA LEU A 146 5.21 5.33 -5.06
C LEU A 146 4.20 6.48 -4.86
N THR A 147 3.02 6.20 -4.36
CA THR A 147 1.92 7.16 -4.26
C THR A 147 1.49 7.33 -2.80
N TYR A 148 1.23 8.58 -2.39
CA TYR A 148 0.61 8.86 -1.10
C TYR A 148 -0.81 9.38 -1.29
N VAL A 149 -1.80 8.67 -0.73
CA VAL A 149 -3.23 9.05 -0.73
C VAL A 149 -3.66 9.25 0.72
N GLY A 150 -3.70 10.50 1.15
CA GLY A 150 -4.07 10.86 2.52
C GLY A 150 -5.27 11.78 2.58
N ASP A 151 -6.24 11.46 3.46
CA ASP A 151 -7.45 12.26 3.67
C ASP A 151 -8.13 12.61 2.32
N ALA A 152 -8.50 11.59 1.53
CA ALA A 152 -9.03 11.78 0.17
C ALA A 152 -10.18 10.83 -0.13
N ASP A 153 -11.10 11.30 -0.97
CA ASP A 153 -12.11 10.46 -1.61
C ASP A 153 -11.78 10.39 -3.11
N VAL A 154 -11.41 9.20 -3.55
CA VAL A 154 -11.05 8.91 -4.94
C VAL A 154 -12.14 8.03 -5.53
N GLY A 155 -12.71 8.44 -6.66
CA GLY A 155 -13.75 7.74 -7.40
C GLY A 155 -13.29 6.43 -8.02
N SER A 156 -14.16 5.87 -8.85
CA SER A 156 -13.94 4.61 -9.56
C SER A 156 -13.21 4.84 -10.89
N GLY A 157 -12.47 3.83 -11.37
CA GLY A 157 -11.77 3.91 -12.66
C GLY A 157 -10.59 4.89 -12.70
N VAL A 158 -10.20 5.46 -11.56
CA VAL A 158 -9.13 6.46 -11.48
C VAL A 158 -7.76 5.80 -11.66
N ASN A 159 -6.88 6.48 -12.40
CA ASN A 159 -5.47 6.08 -12.49
C ASN A 159 -4.55 7.14 -11.89
N LEU A 160 -3.91 6.81 -10.78
CA LEU A 160 -2.87 7.64 -10.17
C LEU A 160 -1.50 7.19 -10.69
N GLY A 161 -0.80 8.10 -11.36
CA GLY A 161 0.56 7.87 -11.86
C GLY A 161 1.59 7.78 -10.73
N CYS A 162 2.76 7.21 -11.04
CA CYS A 162 3.88 7.11 -10.11
C CYS A 162 4.25 8.45 -9.50
N GLY A 163 4.43 8.51 -8.19
CA GLY A 163 4.84 9.72 -7.48
C GLY A 163 3.74 10.76 -7.29
N VAL A 164 2.47 10.39 -7.44
CA VAL A 164 1.34 11.28 -7.09
C VAL A 164 1.25 11.43 -5.58
N VAL A 165 1.11 12.66 -5.12
CA VAL A 165 1.00 13.00 -3.70
C VAL A 165 -0.23 13.87 -3.44
N PHE A 166 -1.06 13.42 -2.51
CA PHE A 166 -2.13 14.24 -1.93
C PHE A 166 -1.55 15.06 -0.79
N VAL A 167 -1.35 16.37 -1.05
CA VAL A 167 -0.78 17.31 -0.07
C VAL A 167 -1.89 17.76 0.87
N ASN A 168 -2.15 16.96 1.89
CA ASN A 168 -3.31 17.09 2.78
C ASN A 168 -3.05 17.88 4.07
N TYR A 169 -1.83 18.42 4.28
CA TYR A 169 -1.44 19.10 5.52
C TYR A 169 -0.72 20.40 5.22
N ASP A 170 -1.17 21.52 5.82
CA ASP A 170 -0.63 22.88 5.64
C ASP A 170 0.38 23.30 6.73
N GLY A 171 0.70 22.40 7.66
CA GLY A 171 1.52 22.69 8.85
C GLY A 171 0.71 22.83 10.13
N THR A 172 -0.61 23.05 10.05
CA THR A 172 -1.53 23.17 11.19
C THR A 172 -2.79 22.33 11.06
N HIS A 173 -3.39 22.28 9.87
CA HIS A 173 -4.66 21.59 9.60
C HIS A 173 -4.51 20.56 8.48
N LYS A 174 -5.40 19.56 8.51
CA LYS A 174 -5.54 18.58 7.44
C LYS A 174 -6.81 18.89 6.65
N TYR A 175 -6.67 18.78 5.34
CA TYR A 175 -7.75 18.99 4.38
C TYR A 175 -7.97 17.75 3.55
N ARG A 176 -9.20 17.60 3.05
CA ARG A 176 -9.60 16.46 2.24
C ARG A 176 -9.63 16.84 0.77
N ALA A 177 -9.12 15.98 -0.11
CA ALA A 177 -9.27 16.09 -1.55
C ALA A 177 -10.41 15.20 -2.03
N GLN A 178 -11.07 15.60 -3.13
CA GLN A 178 -12.07 14.82 -3.83
C GLN A 178 -11.63 14.63 -5.29
N VAL A 179 -11.62 13.40 -5.75
CA VAL A 179 -11.30 13.03 -7.14
C VAL A 179 -12.47 12.21 -7.67
N GLY A 180 -13.08 12.69 -8.74
CA GLY A 180 -14.22 12.05 -9.39
C GLY A 180 -13.88 10.73 -10.07
N ASP A 181 -14.81 10.20 -10.82
CA ASP A 181 -14.65 8.94 -11.54
C ASP A 181 -13.83 9.12 -12.83
N ASP A 182 -13.17 8.06 -13.28
CA ASP A 182 -12.42 7.99 -14.55
C ASP A 182 -11.32 9.06 -14.71
N VAL A 183 -10.83 9.64 -13.62
CA VAL A 183 -9.77 10.66 -13.63
C VAL A 183 -8.41 10.01 -13.89
N PHE A 184 -7.62 10.66 -14.75
CA PHE A 184 -6.20 10.32 -14.93
C PHE A 184 -5.30 11.38 -14.29
N VAL A 185 -4.48 10.98 -13.33
CA VAL A 185 -3.47 11.85 -12.71
C VAL A 185 -2.08 11.41 -13.17
N GLY A 186 -1.41 12.28 -13.94
CA GLY A 186 -0.06 12.02 -14.46
C GLY A 186 1.00 11.92 -13.36
N CYS A 187 2.10 11.23 -13.69
CA CYS A 187 3.20 10.99 -12.73
C CYS A 187 3.76 12.28 -12.12
N ASN A 188 4.23 12.18 -10.86
CA ASN A 188 4.83 13.29 -10.11
C ASN A 188 3.93 14.55 -10.03
N SER A 189 2.61 14.35 -9.95
CA SER A 189 1.66 15.42 -9.71
C SER A 189 1.36 15.55 -8.21
N ASN A 190 1.20 16.80 -7.76
CA ASN A 190 0.79 17.11 -6.39
C ASN A 190 -0.63 17.65 -6.39
N LEU A 191 -1.53 17.06 -5.60
CA LEU A 191 -2.89 17.55 -5.40
C LEU A 191 -2.95 18.25 -4.05
N VAL A 192 -2.97 19.59 -4.06
CA VAL A 192 -2.92 20.41 -2.84
C VAL A 192 -4.34 20.58 -2.30
N SER A 193 -4.62 19.87 -1.20
CA SER A 193 -5.95 19.90 -0.56
C SER A 193 -6.18 21.21 0.22
N PRO A 194 -7.44 21.73 0.26
CA PRO A 194 -8.63 21.11 -0.35
C PRO A 194 -8.69 21.35 -1.86
N VAL A 195 -9.06 20.32 -2.63
CA VAL A 195 -9.21 20.40 -4.07
C VAL A 195 -10.27 19.38 -4.54
N GLN A 196 -11.05 19.76 -5.53
CA GLN A 196 -12.02 18.90 -6.22
C GLN A 196 -11.60 18.72 -7.67
N ILE A 197 -11.50 17.46 -8.12
CA ILE A 197 -11.18 17.11 -9.50
C ILE A 197 -12.41 16.39 -10.07
N GLY A 198 -13.01 16.98 -11.09
CA GLY A 198 -14.23 16.47 -11.72
C GLY A 198 -13.97 15.21 -12.54
N ASP A 199 -15.06 14.50 -12.83
CA ASP A 199 -15.04 13.21 -13.54
C ASP A 199 -14.36 13.33 -14.92
N GLY A 200 -13.59 12.31 -15.29
CA GLY A 200 -12.90 12.25 -16.58
C GLY A 200 -11.78 13.27 -16.76
N ALA A 201 -11.44 14.06 -15.75
CA ALA A 201 -10.37 15.05 -15.87
C ALA A 201 -9.00 14.38 -16.05
N TYR A 202 -8.12 15.06 -16.78
CA TYR A 202 -6.76 14.63 -17.06
C TYR A 202 -5.75 15.62 -16.47
N ILE A 203 -4.98 15.21 -15.48
CA ILE A 203 -3.90 16.03 -14.89
C ILE A 203 -2.60 15.66 -15.57
N ALA A 204 -1.97 16.64 -16.25
CA ALA A 204 -0.68 16.42 -16.92
C ALA A 204 0.43 16.13 -15.92
N ALA A 205 1.30 15.19 -16.25
CA ALA A 205 2.43 14.80 -15.41
C ALA A 205 3.28 16.01 -14.96
N GLY A 206 3.71 15.99 -13.69
CA GLY A 206 4.51 17.06 -13.09
C GLY A 206 3.71 18.33 -12.75
N SER A 207 2.39 18.25 -12.71
CA SER A 207 1.53 19.38 -12.32
C SER A 207 1.40 19.48 -10.80
N THR A 208 1.33 20.71 -10.29
CA THR A 208 0.88 21.01 -8.93
C THR A 208 -0.50 21.65 -9.01
N VAL A 209 -1.52 20.92 -8.58
CA VAL A 209 -2.93 21.32 -8.64
C VAL A 209 -3.27 22.03 -7.35
N THR A 210 -3.64 23.31 -7.45
CA THR A 210 -3.94 24.20 -6.30
C THR A 210 -5.35 24.79 -6.36
N GLU A 211 -6.14 24.42 -7.38
CA GLU A 211 -7.49 24.87 -7.61
C GLU A 211 -8.35 23.72 -8.16
N ASP A 212 -9.66 23.86 -8.07
CA ASP A 212 -10.60 22.85 -8.58
C ASP A 212 -10.47 22.68 -10.09
N VAL A 213 -10.58 21.43 -10.55
CA VAL A 213 -10.50 21.06 -11.96
C VAL A 213 -11.86 20.59 -12.43
N ALA A 214 -12.39 21.20 -13.48
CA ALA A 214 -13.68 20.82 -14.05
C ALA A 214 -13.63 19.41 -14.64
N ALA A 215 -14.80 18.76 -14.72
CA ALA A 215 -14.95 17.49 -15.40
C ALA A 215 -14.50 17.59 -16.87
N ASP A 216 -13.93 16.48 -17.41
CA ASP A 216 -13.46 16.37 -18.81
C ASP A 216 -12.41 17.46 -19.21
N ALA A 217 -11.69 18.01 -18.24
CA ALA A 217 -10.70 19.04 -18.47
C ALA A 217 -9.26 18.49 -18.47
N LEU A 218 -8.41 19.05 -19.33
CA LEU A 218 -6.96 18.87 -19.24
C LEU A 218 -6.36 20.00 -18.39
N TYR A 219 -5.75 19.64 -17.26
CA TYR A 219 -5.06 20.59 -16.37
C TYR A 219 -3.53 20.45 -16.48
N ILE A 220 -2.84 21.57 -16.76
CA ILE A 220 -1.39 21.61 -16.90
C ILE A 220 -0.83 22.74 -16.03
N ALA A 221 -0.15 22.39 -14.94
CA ALA A 221 0.47 23.35 -14.01
C ALA A 221 1.97 23.05 -13.86
N ARG A 222 2.72 23.27 -14.93
CA ARG A 222 4.18 23.15 -14.97
C ARG A 222 4.79 24.10 -15.98
N SER A 223 6.04 24.54 -15.72
CA SER A 223 6.78 25.41 -16.64
C SER A 223 7.09 24.71 -17.96
N ARG A 224 7.13 25.50 -19.05
CA ARG A 224 7.63 25.00 -20.34
C ARG A 224 9.15 24.80 -20.26
N GLY A 225 9.63 23.71 -20.80
CA GLY A 225 11.06 23.41 -20.87
C GLY A 225 11.80 24.37 -21.79
N THR A 226 13.06 24.66 -21.44
CA THR A 226 14.00 25.37 -22.32
C THR A 226 15.21 24.50 -22.60
N GLN A 227 15.70 24.53 -23.83
CA GLN A 227 16.90 23.79 -24.23
C GLN A 227 18.04 24.80 -24.51
N LYS A 228 19.24 24.46 -24.05
CA LYS A 228 20.47 25.19 -24.36
C LYS A 228 21.41 24.24 -25.11
N GLN A 229 21.43 24.33 -26.44
CA GLN A 229 22.28 23.49 -27.27
C GLN A 229 23.75 23.72 -26.98
N GLY A 230 24.56 22.65 -27.01
CA GLY A 230 26.00 22.75 -26.78
C GLY A 230 26.43 23.06 -25.34
N TRP A 231 25.48 23.22 -24.39
CA TRP A 231 25.80 23.61 -23.01
C TRP A 231 26.70 22.56 -22.30
N VAL A 232 26.44 21.29 -22.49
CA VAL A 232 27.21 20.19 -21.86
C VAL A 232 28.64 20.16 -22.38
N SER A 233 28.83 20.33 -23.72
CA SER A 233 30.14 20.38 -24.36
C SER A 233 30.92 21.64 -23.94
N ALA A 234 30.25 22.80 -23.90
CA ALA A 234 30.87 24.06 -23.46
C ALA A 234 31.32 23.99 -21.98
N LYS A 235 30.63 23.25 -21.14
CA LYS A 235 31.00 23.02 -19.73
C LYS A 235 32.05 21.90 -19.55
N GLY A 236 32.45 21.18 -20.59
CA GLY A 236 33.43 20.09 -20.51
C GLY A 236 33.05 18.95 -19.56
N ILE A 237 31.75 18.75 -19.30
CA ILE A 237 31.26 17.81 -18.27
C ILE A 237 31.77 16.39 -18.52
N TRP A 238 31.84 15.96 -19.78
CA TRP A 238 32.25 14.61 -20.18
C TRP A 238 33.74 14.46 -20.45
N ASN A 239 34.51 15.59 -20.49
CA ASN A 239 35.95 15.57 -20.78
C ASN A 239 36.83 15.15 -19.59
N LYS A 240 36.24 14.81 -18.44
CA LYS A 240 36.99 14.33 -17.26
C LYS A 240 37.71 12.99 -17.46
N LYS A 241 37.34 12.19 -18.46
CA LYS A 241 37.96 10.90 -18.72
C LYS A 241 39.30 10.97 -19.50
N SER A 242 39.58 12.09 -20.20
CA SER A 242 40.83 12.23 -20.95
C SER A 242 42.02 12.73 -20.13
N LYS A 243 41.80 13.41 -18.99
CA LYS A 243 42.91 13.88 -18.13
C LYS A 243 43.53 12.79 -17.26
N ALA A 244 42.83 11.71 -16.97
CA ALA A 244 43.37 10.62 -16.15
C ALA A 244 44.27 9.62 -16.94
N GLN A 245 44.33 9.73 -18.26
CA GLN A 245 45.20 8.86 -19.11
C GLN A 245 46.51 9.54 -19.52
N THR A 246 46.75 10.82 -19.21
CA THR A 246 47.94 11.57 -19.58
C THR A 246 48.94 11.69 -18.40
N GLU A 247 48.59 11.18 -17.23
CA GLU A 247 49.45 11.18 -16.04
C GLU A 247 49.88 9.75 -15.59
N ARG A 248 50.11 8.85 -16.57
CA ARG A 248 50.77 7.58 -16.32
C ARG A 248 51.94 7.39 -17.24
#